data_f7fb57d4e4e0e20d3f302ade8b53305f
#
_entry.id   f7fb57d4e4e0e20d3f302ade8b53305f
#
_cell.length_a   1.000
_cell.length_b   1.000
_cell.length_c   1.000
_cell.angle_alpha   90.00
_cell.angle_beta   90.00
_cell.angle_gamma   90.00
#
_symmetry.space_group_name_H-M   'P 1'
#
loop_
_entity.id
_entity.type
_entity.pdbx_description
1 polymer ?
#
loop_
_entity_poly.entity_id
_entity_poly.type
_entity_poly.pdbx_seq_one_letter_code
_entity_poly.pdbx_strand_id
1 'polypeptide(L)'
;MLIIKELSDKIQDELHDANKYINAAYEHMDDQPQVADAYFKLSQEEMSHVNFLHEQVTRIINEYKQTHDAIPAGMQAFYDMLHEQQIKKANKIKQKQEQYRK
;
A
#
# COMPACT_ATOMS: atom_id res chain seq x y z
N MET A 1 4.16 -15.86 11.82
CA MET A 1 4.68 -14.56 12.26
C MET A 1 3.56 -13.54 12.38
N LEU A 2 3.13 -13.29 13.60
CA LEU A 2 2.03 -12.35 13.86
C LEU A 2 2.34 -10.93 13.42
N ILE A 3 3.60 -10.48 13.59
CA ILE A 3 3.99 -9.12 13.21
C ILE A 3 3.86 -8.89 11.70
N ILE A 4 4.16 -9.89 10.88
CA ILE A 4 4.00 -9.78 9.42
C ILE A 4 2.51 -9.63 9.06
N LYS A 5 1.64 -10.40 9.71
CA LYS A 5 0.19 -10.27 9.50
C LYS A 5 -0.30 -8.88 9.89
N GLU A 6 0.14 -8.39 11.05
CA GLU A 6 -0.22 -7.05 11.54
C GLU A 6 0.18 -5.96 10.52
N LEU A 7 1.44 -6.02 10.05
CA LEU A 7 1.94 -5.05 9.07
C LEU A 7 1.21 -5.18 7.73
N SER A 8 0.92 -6.41 7.29
CA SER A 8 0.20 -6.64 6.05
C SER A 8 -1.24 -6.09 6.12
N ASP A 9 -1.92 -6.28 7.24
CA ASP A 9 -3.26 -5.73 7.45
C ASP A 9 -3.20 -4.19 7.42
N LYS A 10 -2.18 -3.60 8.03
CA LYS A 10 -1.98 -2.14 8.02
C LYS A 10 -1.73 -1.62 6.61
N ILE A 11 -0.92 -2.32 5.82
CA ILE A 11 -0.68 -1.96 4.41
C ILE A 11 -2.01 -1.95 3.64
N GLN A 12 -2.87 -2.94 3.85
CA GLN A 12 -4.17 -2.97 3.19
C GLN A 12 -5.05 -1.80 3.58
N ASP A 13 -5.05 -1.40 4.85
CA ASP A 13 -5.79 -0.23 5.32
C ASP A 13 -5.29 1.05 4.65
N GLU A 14 -3.96 1.23 4.56
CA GLU A 14 -3.36 2.40 3.92
C GLU A 14 -3.64 2.43 2.42
N LEU A 15 -3.61 1.29 1.73
CA LEU A 15 -3.97 1.20 0.31
C LEU A 15 -5.44 1.56 0.10
N HIS A 16 -6.33 1.09 0.97
CA HIS A 16 -7.74 1.45 0.91
C HIS A 16 -7.93 2.96 1.05
N ASP A 17 -7.27 3.57 2.02
CA ASP A 17 -7.33 5.02 2.25
C ASP A 17 -6.75 5.79 1.07
N ALA A 18 -5.60 5.38 0.54
CA ALA A 18 -4.99 6.01 -0.63
C ALA A 18 -5.94 6.00 -1.83
N ASN A 19 -6.63 4.89 -2.04
CA ASN A 19 -7.60 4.76 -3.13
C ASN A 19 -8.82 5.66 -2.91
N LYS A 20 -9.34 5.71 -1.70
CA LYS A 20 -10.45 6.62 -1.36
C LYS A 20 -10.08 8.07 -1.62
N TYR A 21 -8.89 8.48 -1.21
CA TYR A 21 -8.44 9.85 -1.39
C TYR A 21 -8.26 10.22 -2.86
N ILE A 22 -7.65 9.34 -3.67
CA ILE A 22 -7.50 9.66 -5.10
C ILE A 22 -8.84 9.71 -5.81
N ASN A 23 -9.78 8.85 -5.46
CA ASN A 23 -11.12 8.90 -6.03
C ASN A 23 -11.85 10.19 -5.62
N ALA A 24 -11.70 10.62 -4.36
CA ALA A 24 -12.27 11.88 -3.89
C ALA A 24 -11.65 13.08 -4.62
N ALA A 25 -10.35 13.02 -4.92
CA ALA A 25 -9.69 14.06 -5.72
C ALA A 25 -10.34 14.20 -7.10
N TYR A 26 -10.56 13.09 -7.80
CA TYR A 26 -11.25 13.11 -9.09
C TYR A 26 -12.68 13.64 -8.97
N GLU A 27 -13.38 13.25 -7.94
CA GLU A 27 -14.78 13.66 -7.71
C GLU A 27 -14.90 15.19 -7.57
N HIS A 28 -13.93 15.84 -6.95
CA HIS A 28 -13.99 17.27 -6.63
C HIS A 28 -13.13 18.15 -7.54
N MET A 29 -12.54 17.60 -8.60
CA MET A 29 -11.68 18.36 -9.52
C MET A 29 -12.35 19.62 -10.07
N ASP A 30 -13.62 19.54 -10.40
CA ASP A 30 -14.33 20.61 -11.07
C ASP A 30 -15.02 21.56 -10.10
N ASP A 31 -15.63 21.04 -9.02
CA ASP A 31 -16.41 21.85 -8.10
C ASP A 31 -15.59 22.45 -6.96
N GLN A 32 -14.56 21.75 -6.49
CA GLN A 32 -13.72 22.16 -5.37
C GLN A 32 -12.24 21.82 -5.64
N PRO A 33 -11.58 22.52 -6.57
CA PRO A 33 -10.23 22.12 -6.99
C PRO A 33 -9.17 22.14 -5.88
N GLN A 34 -9.28 23.05 -4.91
CA GLN A 34 -8.35 23.06 -3.78
C GLN A 34 -8.55 21.86 -2.85
N VAL A 35 -9.80 21.46 -2.64
CA VAL A 35 -10.11 20.25 -1.87
C VAL A 35 -9.62 19.02 -2.62
N ALA A 36 -9.82 18.99 -3.94
CA ALA A 36 -9.32 17.89 -4.78
C ALA A 36 -7.80 17.74 -4.66
N ASP A 37 -7.05 18.83 -4.71
CA ASP A 37 -5.60 18.82 -4.54
C ASP A 37 -5.19 18.33 -3.15
N ALA A 38 -5.92 18.70 -2.12
CA ALA A 38 -5.68 18.20 -0.77
C ALA A 38 -5.87 16.67 -0.70
N TYR A 39 -6.92 16.15 -1.30
CA TYR A 39 -7.13 14.70 -1.38
C TYR A 39 -6.03 14.00 -2.18
N PHE A 40 -5.59 14.60 -3.28
CA PHE A 40 -4.47 14.07 -4.06
C PHE A 40 -3.22 13.94 -3.19
N LYS A 41 -2.88 14.98 -2.44
CA LYS A 41 -1.74 14.96 -1.53
C LYS A 41 -1.89 13.89 -0.45
N LEU A 42 -3.07 13.76 0.15
CA LEU A 42 -3.34 12.73 1.15
C LEU A 42 -3.16 11.33 0.57
N SER A 43 -3.60 11.12 -0.68
CA SER A 43 -3.40 9.84 -1.37
C SER A 43 -1.92 9.51 -1.51
N GLN A 44 -1.10 10.49 -1.90
CA GLN A 44 0.35 10.31 -2.03
C GLN A 44 1.01 10.01 -0.67
N GLU A 45 0.58 10.67 0.39
CA GLU A 45 1.10 10.44 1.74
C GLU A 45 0.77 9.01 2.20
N GLU A 46 -0.43 8.52 1.93
CA GLU A 46 -0.81 7.13 2.25
C GLU A 46 0.07 6.13 1.48
N MET A 47 0.39 6.40 0.22
CA MET A 47 1.30 5.54 -0.54
C MET A 47 2.73 5.55 0.03
N SER A 48 3.17 6.67 0.59
CA SER A 48 4.45 6.73 1.32
C SER A 48 4.42 5.82 2.55
N HIS A 49 3.30 5.80 3.29
CA HIS A 49 3.12 4.89 4.43
C HIS A 49 3.16 3.43 3.99
N VAL A 50 2.53 3.10 2.87
CA VAL A 50 2.56 1.75 2.30
C VAL A 50 4.01 1.31 2.04
N ASN A 51 4.80 2.15 1.39
CA ASN A 51 6.20 1.86 1.08
C ASN A 51 7.02 1.65 2.36
N PHE A 52 6.82 2.51 3.36
CA PHE A 52 7.51 2.41 4.64
C PHE A 52 7.19 1.10 5.36
N LEU A 53 5.91 0.74 5.41
CA LEU A 53 5.45 -0.51 6.04
C LEU A 53 5.98 -1.73 5.29
N HIS A 54 5.99 -1.68 3.96
CA HIS A 54 6.51 -2.76 3.12
C HIS A 54 8.00 -2.99 3.38
N GLU A 55 8.78 -1.94 3.56
CA GLU A 55 10.19 -2.05 3.92
C GLU A 55 10.37 -2.81 5.24
N GLN A 56 9.50 -2.57 6.22
CA GLN A 56 9.54 -3.29 7.49
C GLN A 56 9.22 -4.77 7.32
N VAL A 57 8.24 -5.11 6.50
CA VAL A 57 7.92 -6.51 6.19
C VAL A 57 9.14 -7.22 5.58
N THR A 58 9.75 -6.60 4.57
CA THR A 58 10.92 -7.13 3.90
C THR A 58 12.08 -7.36 4.86
N ARG A 59 12.34 -6.37 5.72
CA ARG A 59 13.41 -6.48 6.74
C ARG A 59 13.17 -7.65 7.68
N ILE A 60 11.97 -7.79 8.19
CA ILE A 60 11.63 -8.85 9.16
C ILE A 60 11.74 -10.23 8.51
N ILE A 61 11.26 -10.38 7.27
CA ILE A 61 11.38 -11.64 6.55
C ILE A 61 12.85 -12.02 6.34
N ASN A 62 13.69 -11.05 5.94
CA ASN A 62 15.11 -11.28 5.73
C ASN A 62 15.82 -11.67 7.05
N GLU A 63 15.51 -10.99 8.14
CA GLU A 63 16.06 -11.33 9.47
C GLU A 63 15.64 -12.75 9.89
N TYR A 64 14.39 -13.12 9.67
CA TYR A 64 13.91 -14.47 9.98
C TYR A 64 14.68 -15.53 9.20
N LYS A 65 14.93 -15.30 7.91
CA LYS A 65 15.69 -16.24 7.07
C LYS A 65 17.14 -16.39 7.52
N GLN A 66 17.74 -15.38 8.16
CA GLN A 66 19.10 -15.44 8.67
C GLN A 66 19.20 -16.31 9.93
N THR A 67 18.15 -16.38 10.73
CA THR A 67 18.13 -17.11 12.02
C THR A 67 17.45 -18.48 11.93
N HIS A 68 16.75 -18.75 10.83
CA HIS A 68 16.01 -19.99 10.57
C HIS A 68 16.32 -20.48 9.16
N ASP A 69 16.21 -21.80 8.95
CA ASP A 69 16.52 -22.38 7.63
C ASP A 69 15.60 -21.87 6.54
N ALA A 70 14.31 -21.74 6.82
CA ALA A 70 13.34 -21.23 5.86
C ALA A 70 12.03 -20.84 6.56
N ILE A 71 11.26 -19.99 5.91
CA ILE A 71 9.87 -19.75 6.28
C ILE A 71 9.05 -20.99 5.87
N PRO A 72 8.14 -21.49 6.73
CA PRO A 72 7.28 -22.60 6.32
C PRO A 72 6.58 -22.33 5.00
N ALA A 73 6.53 -23.35 4.11
CA ALA A 73 6.06 -23.19 2.73
C ALA A 73 4.64 -22.59 2.64
N GLY A 74 3.74 -23.02 3.53
CA GLY A 74 2.36 -22.47 3.54
C GLY A 74 2.31 -21.00 3.89
N MET A 75 3.15 -20.54 4.82
CA MET A 75 3.25 -19.15 5.19
C MET A 75 3.84 -18.30 4.05
N GLN A 76 4.88 -18.83 3.38
CA GLN A 76 5.49 -18.15 2.25
C GLN A 76 4.47 -17.94 1.12
N ALA A 77 3.72 -18.99 0.77
CA ALA A 77 2.70 -18.90 -0.27
C ALA A 77 1.61 -17.87 0.08
N PHE A 78 1.18 -17.84 1.34
CA PHE A 78 0.18 -16.87 1.81
C PHE A 78 0.69 -15.43 1.69
N TYR A 79 1.91 -15.15 2.14
CA TYR A 79 2.49 -13.81 2.06
C TYR A 79 2.75 -13.39 0.62
N ASP A 80 3.20 -14.30 -0.23
CA ASP A 80 3.40 -14.02 -1.66
C ASP A 80 2.08 -13.63 -2.33
N MET A 81 0.99 -14.32 -2.01
CA MET A 81 -0.34 -14.01 -2.53
C MET A 81 -0.80 -12.62 -2.07
N LEU A 82 -0.67 -12.32 -0.77
CA LEU A 82 -1.04 -11.01 -0.23
C LEU A 82 -0.21 -9.89 -0.87
N HIS A 83 1.09 -10.10 -1.00
CA HIS A 83 2.00 -9.13 -1.61
C HIS A 83 1.62 -8.87 -3.06
N GLU A 84 1.32 -9.90 -3.83
CA GLU A 84 0.89 -9.77 -5.23
C GLU A 84 -0.40 -8.95 -5.32
N GLN A 85 -1.38 -9.21 -4.47
CA GLN A 85 -2.61 -8.44 -4.41
C GLN A 85 -2.36 -6.98 -4.05
N GLN A 86 -1.46 -6.72 -3.12
CA GLN A 86 -1.09 -5.37 -2.70
C GLN A 86 -0.39 -4.61 -3.83
N ILE A 87 0.50 -5.26 -4.58
CA ILE A 87 1.15 -4.67 -5.75
C ILE A 87 0.13 -4.25 -6.80
N LYS A 88 -0.85 -5.09 -7.10
CA LYS A 88 -1.90 -4.78 -8.06
C LYS A 88 -2.70 -3.54 -7.64
N LYS A 89 -3.10 -3.48 -6.37
CA LYS A 89 -3.81 -2.32 -5.83
C LYS A 89 -2.96 -1.05 -5.87
N ALA A 90 -1.70 -1.16 -5.46
CA ALA A 90 -0.76 -0.04 -5.47
C ALA A 90 -0.56 0.51 -6.89
N ASN A 91 -0.43 -0.36 -7.89
CA ASN A 91 -0.25 0.05 -9.28
C ASN A 91 -1.48 0.80 -9.81
N LYS A 92 -2.68 0.35 -9.47
CA LYS A 92 -3.92 1.06 -9.86
C LYS A 92 -3.99 2.45 -9.25
N ILE A 93 -3.64 2.58 -7.98
CA ILE A 93 -3.62 3.87 -7.29
C ILE A 93 -2.59 4.80 -7.92
N LYS A 94 -1.37 4.31 -8.18
CA LYS A 94 -0.30 5.08 -8.82
C LYS A 94 -0.72 5.57 -10.20
N GLN A 95 -1.39 4.75 -11.00
CA GLN A 95 -1.90 5.17 -12.30
C GLN A 95 -2.89 6.32 -12.17
N LYS A 96 -3.81 6.24 -11.22
CA LYS A 96 -4.77 7.32 -10.95
C LYS A 96 -4.05 8.60 -10.51
N GLN A 97 -3.03 8.49 -9.67
CA GLN A 97 -2.24 9.64 -9.23
C GLN A 97 -1.48 10.28 -10.39
N GLU A 98 -0.86 9.47 -11.25
CA GLU A 98 -0.09 9.95 -12.40
C GLU A 98 -0.97 10.65 -13.43
N GLN A 99 -2.22 10.22 -13.58
CA GLN A 99 -3.15 10.78 -14.55
C GLN A 99 -3.96 11.95 -13.98
N TYR A 100 -3.83 12.23 -12.70
CA TYR A 100 -4.57 13.31 -12.06
C TYR A 100 -4.18 14.65 -12.71
N ARG A 101 -5.16 15.36 -13.25
CA ARG A 101 -5.00 16.66 -13.91
C ARG A 101 -4.09 16.66 -15.15
N LYS A 102 -3.93 15.54 -15.78
CA LYS A 102 -3.27 15.53 -17.10
C LYS A 102 -4.24 15.83 -18.23
#